data_a2fa8038aff87340bbd680776925f2ef
#
_entry.id   a2fa8038aff87340bbd680776925f2ef
#
_cell.length_a   1.000
_cell.length_b   1.000
_cell.length_c   1.000
_cell.angle_alpha   90.00
_cell.angle_beta   90.00
_cell.angle_gamma   90.00
#
_symmetry.space_group_name_H-M   'P 1'
#
loop_
_entity.id
_entity.type
_entity.pdbx_description
1 polymer ?
#
loop_
_entity_poly.entity_id
_entity_poly.type
_entity_poly.pdbx_seq_one_letter_code
_entity_poly.pdbx_strand_id
1 'polypeptide(L)'
;MPAAVQQSKAAYDIIRERFGEAVSEFDANPTMPFFEVADTSKWVDIALFMRDDSRLKFNYMACLSGVDYMEQGQLGIVCNLESIGGPTHKIAVKVKCARDGGSIPSVSCVWHTANWHEREAYDMYGMTFEGHPDHRRILCPEDWTGFPLRKDYQVQETYHGIKVPY
;
A
#
# COMPACT_ATOMS: atom_id res chain seq x y z
N MET A 1 -25.18 -9.51 0.65
CA MET A 1 -23.73 -9.37 0.95
C MET A 1 -23.42 -10.17 2.22
N PRO A 2 -22.26 -10.85 2.31
CA PRO A 2 -21.83 -11.46 3.57
C PRO A 2 -21.71 -10.41 4.69
N ALA A 3 -21.96 -10.81 5.95
CA ALA A 3 -21.95 -9.89 7.09
C ALA A 3 -20.61 -9.09 7.22
N ALA A 4 -19.48 -9.75 6.95
CA ALA A 4 -18.17 -9.10 6.97
C ALA A 4 -18.04 -7.98 5.93
N VAL A 5 -18.56 -8.19 4.70
CA VAL A 5 -18.55 -7.17 3.63
C VAL A 5 -19.46 -5.99 3.99
N GLN A 6 -20.58 -6.27 4.67
CA GLN A 6 -21.49 -5.24 5.15
C GLN A 6 -20.85 -4.33 6.21
N GLN A 7 -20.07 -4.90 7.13
CA GLN A 7 -19.31 -4.14 8.14
C GLN A 7 -18.22 -3.28 7.47
N SER A 8 -17.50 -3.83 6.49
CA SER A 8 -16.51 -3.07 5.73
C SER A 8 -17.14 -1.94 4.92
N LYS A 9 -18.34 -2.16 4.35
CA LYS A 9 -19.10 -1.13 3.65
C LYS A 9 -19.51 0.01 4.58
N ALA A 10 -20.01 -0.31 5.78
CA ALA A 10 -20.36 0.71 6.76
C ALA A 10 -19.13 1.55 7.20
N ALA A 11 -17.99 0.90 7.37
CA ALA A 11 -16.73 1.60 7.65
C ALA A 11 -16.31 2.52 6.48
N TYR A 12 -16.41 2.01 5.25
CA TYR A 12 -16.15 2.83 4.05
C TYR A 12 -17.08 4.04 3.94
N ASP A 13 -18.39 3.89 4.25
CA ASP A 13 -19.34 5.00 4.15
C ASP A 13 -18.96 6.17 5.08
N ILE A 14 -18.43 5.88 6.27
CA ILE A 14 -17.88 6.88 7.18
C ILE A 14 -16.66 7.60 6.58
N ILE A 15 -15.78 6.85 5.90
CA ILE A 15 -14.61 7.42 5.22
C ILE A 15 -15.06 8.29 4.05
N ARG A 16 -15.99 7.80 3.24
CA ARG A 16 -16.54 8.52 2.07
C ARG A 16 -17.25 9.81 2.47
N GLU A 17 -18.01 9.80 3.58
CA GLU A 17 -18.67 10.99 4.12
C GLU A 17 -17.67 12.10 4.43
N ARG A 18 -16.49 11.75 4.96
CA ARG A 18 -15.47 12.72 5.37
C ARG A 18 -14.58 13.20 4.22
N PHE A 19 -14.18 12.30 3.32
CA PHE A 19 -13.17 12.59 2.29
C PHE A 19 -13.74 12.72 0.88
N GLY A 20 -15.03 12.43 0.69
CA GLY A 20 -15.72 12.65 -0.58
C GLY A 20 -15.03 11.96 -1.76
N GLU A 21 -14.71 12.76 -2.78
CA GLU A 21 -14.12 12.27 -4.03
C GLU A 21 -12.64 11.87 -3.91
N ALA A 22 -11.99 12.17 -2.78
CA ALA A 22 -10.61 11.70 -2.55
C ALA A 22 -10.49 10.18 -2.45
N VAL A 23 -11.61 9.46 -2.28
CA VAL A 23 -11.68 7.99 -2.32
C VAL A 23 -12.62 7.53 -3.43
N SER A 24 -12.26 6.44 -4.11
CA SER A 24 -13.06 5.84 -5.18
C SER A 24 -14.33 5.17 -4.66
N GLU A 25 -15.13 4.59 -5.56
CA GLU A 25 -16.23 3.70 -5.20
C GLU A 25 -15.73 2.47 -4.45
N PHE A 26 -16.61 1.94 -3.58
CA PHE A 26 -16.34 0.72 -2.81
C PHE A 26 -16.52 -0.52 -3.67
N ASP A 27 -15.51 -1.36 -3.73
CA ASP A 27 -15.59 -2.70 -4.32
C ASP A 27 -15.93 -3.73 -3.23
N ALA A 28 -17.09 -4.35 -3.37
CA ALA A 28 -17.64 -5.34 -2.44
C ALA A 28 -17.07 -6.75 -2.68
N ASN A 29 -15.77 -6.87 -3.00
CA ASN A 29 -15.12 -8.16 -3.17
C ASN A 29 -15.33 -9.05 -1.94
N PRO A 30 -15.88 -10.28 -2.08
CA PRO A 30 -16.25 -11.11 -0.95
C PRO A 30 -15.06 -11.58 -0.12
N THR A 31 -13.88 -11.67 -0.71
CA THR A 31 -12.65 -12.08 -0.02
C THR A 31 -12.01 -10.91 0.74
N MET A 32 -11.84 -9.79 0.08
CA MET A 32 -11.27 -8.58 0.65
C MET A 32 -11.90 -7.35 -0.03
N PRO A 33 -12.88 -6.71 0.62
CA PRO A 33 -13.45 -5.46 0.13
C PRO A 33 -12.38 -4.37 0.05
N PHE A 34 -12.48 -3.49 -0.96
CA PHE A 34 -11.48 -2.44 -1.11
C PHE A 34 -12.05 -1.14 -1.68
N PHE A 35 -11.27 -0.09 -1.53
CA PHE A 35 -11.40 1.17 -2.29
C PHE A 35 -10.02 1.67 -2.69
N GLU A 36 -9.98 2.63 -3.62
CA GLU A 36 -8.75 3.29 -4.05
C GLU A 36 -8.74 4.74 -3.57
N VAL A 37 -7.58 5.22 -3.15
CA VAL A 37 -7.36 6.64 -2.85
C VAL A 37 -7.12 7.36 -4.17
N ALA A 38 -8.08 8.20 -4.57
CA ALA A 38 -8.04 8.94 -5.82
C ALA A 38 -7.09 10.15 -5.73
N ASP A 39 -7.04 10.80 -4.57
CA ASP A 39 -6.11 11.89 -4.27
C ASP A 39 -5.04 11.42 -3.28
N THR A 40 -3.87 11.05 -3.80
CA THR A 40 -2.76 10.53 -3.00
C THR A 40 -2.25 11.52 -1.95
N SER A 41 -2.43 12.84 -2.14
CA SER A 41 -2.06 13.86 -1.16
C SER A 41 -2.84 13.74 0.15
N LYS A 42 -4.02 13.11 0.11
CA LYS A 42 -4.89 12.86 1.27
C LYS A 42 -4.63 11.51 1.95
N TRP A 43 -3.71 10.70 1.43
CA TRP A 43 -3.50 9.35 1.93
C TRP A 43 -3.17 9.30 3.41
N VAL A 44 -2.26 10.15 3.90
CA VAL A 44 -1.89 10.19 5.33
C VAL A 44 -3.07 10.63 6.20
N ASP A 45 -3.84 11.64 5.76
CA ASP A 45 -5.03 12.12 6.49
C ASP A 45 -6.10 11.03 6.59
N ILE A 46 -6.33 10.30 5.48
CA ILE A 46 -7.25 9.16 5.43
C ILE A 46 -6.78 8.06 6.38
N ALA A 47 -5.49 7.71 6.34
CA ALA A 47 -4.90 6.68 7.18
C ALA A 47 -5.00 7.02 8.68
N LEU A 48 -4.70 8.27 9.07
CA LEU A 48 -4.86 8.75 10.45
C LEU A 48 -6.32 8.66 10.88
N PHE A 49 -7.25 9.12 10.06
CA PHE A 49 -8.67 9.05 10.36
C PHE A 49 -9.14 7.60 10.52
N MET A 50 -8.72 6.69 9.64
CA MET A 50 -9.07 5.27 9.72
C MET A 50 -8.56 4.64 11.02
N ARG A 51 -7.37 5.03 11.50
CA ARG A 51 -6.80 4.51 12.75
C ARG A 51 -7.49 5.08 13.98
N ASP A 52 -7.74 6.41 14.00
CA ASP A 52 -8.06 7.16 15.23
C ASP A 52 -9.58 7.32 15.48
N ASP A 53 -10.42 7.28 14.44
CA ASP A 53 -11.87 7.37 14.62
C ASP A 53 -12.41 6.16 15.40
N SER A 54 -13.15 6.42 16.48
CA SER A 54 -13.65 5.40 17.40
C SER A 54 -14.59 4.37 16.74
N ARG A 55 -15.22 4.72 15.62
CA ARG A 55 -16.12 3.86 14.84
C ARG A 55 -15.36 2.95 13.89
N LEU A 56 -14.13 3.32 13.51
CA LEU A 56 -13.29 2.63 12.53
C LEU A 56 -12.21 1.79 13.21
N LYS A 57 -11.31 2.43 13.96
CA LYS A 57 -10.22 1.78 14.72
C LYS A 57 -9.40 0.78 13.89
N PHE A 58 -9.04 1.13 12.67
CA PHE A 58 -8.10 0.31 11.87
C PHE A 58 -6.70 0.39 12.46
N ASN A 59 -6.52 -0.22 13.62
CA ASN A 59 -5.31 -0.17 14.43
C ASN A 59 -4.26 -1.22 14.01
N TYR A 60 -4.59 -2.11 13.09
CA TYR A 60 -3.71 -3.16 12.61
C TYR A 60 -3.57 -3.14 11.09
N MET A 61 -2.36 -2.89 10.62
CA MET A 61 -1.99 -3.08 9.23
C MET A 61 -1.38 -4.48 9.07
N ALA A 62 -2.16 -5.39 8.50
CA ALA A 62 -1.76 -6.78 8.33
C ALA A 62 -0.66 -6.93 7.27
N CYS A 63 -0.76 -6.15 6.19
CA CYS A 63 0.20 -6.18 5.09
C CYS A 63 0.09 -4.91 4.26
N LEU A 64 1.23 -4.47 3.70
CA LEU A 64 1.31 -3.52 2.61
C LEU A 64 2.15 -4.15 1.50
N SER A 65 1.56 -4.38 0.33
CA SER A 65 2.22 -5.01 -0.82
C SER A 65 2.32 -4.06 -2.00
N GLY A 66 3.48 -4.03 -2.65
CA GLY A 66 3.66 -3.34 -3.92
C GLY A 66 2.99 -4.08 -5.08
N VAL A 67 2.55 -3.34 -6.09
CA VAL A 67 1.97 -3.88 -7.33
C VAL A 67 2.47 -3.06 -8.53
N ASP A 68 2.89 -3.76 -9.59
CA ASP A 68 3.24 -3.14 -10.88
C ASP A 68 2.04 -3.22 -11.83
N TYR A 69 1.42 -2.07 -12.10
CA TYR A 69 0.36 -1.88 -13.10
C TYR A 69 0.98 -1.40 -14.44
N MET A 70 1.89 -2.20 -14.99
CA MET A 70 2.70 -1.86 -16.15
C MET A 70 1.87 -1.32 -17.32
N GLU A 71 0.74 -1.97 -17.63
CA GLU A 71 -0.15 -1.57 -18.74
C GLU A 71 -0.81 -0.19 -18.52
N GLN A 72 -0.90 0.26 -17.27
CA GLN A 72 -1.45 1.56 -16.88
C GLN A 72 -0.35 2.62 -16.68
N GLY A 73 0.93 2.24 -16.81
CA GLY A 73 2.06 3.12 -16.49
C GLY A 73 2.09 3.54 -15.02
N GLN A 74 1.63 2.69 -14.11
CA GLN A 74 1.50 2.98 -12.69
C GLN A 74 2.20 1.92 -11.83
N LEU A 75 2.63 2.35 -10.66
CA LEU A 75 2.91 1.50 -9.50
C LEU A 75 1.86 1.77 -8.42
N GLY A 76 1.68 0.85 -7.52
CA GLY A 76 0.78 1.08 -6.41
C GLY A 76 1.05 0.17 -5.23
N ILE A 77 0.40 0.49 -4.12
CA ILE A 77 0.37 -0.33 -2.92
C ILE A 77 -1.04 -0.81 -2.64
N VAL A 78 -1.14 -1.96 -2.01
CA VAL A 78 -2.36 -2.51 -1.43
C VAL A 78 -2.13 -2.70 0.06
N CYS A 79 -2.82 -1.89 0.87
CA CYS A 79 -2.76 -1.97 2.33
C CYS A 79 -3.95 -2.77 2.85
N ASN A 80 -3.72 -3.88 3.52
CA ASN A 80 -4.74 -4.66 4.20
C ASN A 80 -4.83 -4.22 5.66
N LEU A 81 -5.96 -3.65 6.02
CA LEU A 81 -6.21 -3.04 7.32
C LEU A 81 -7.31 -3.78 8.06
N GLU A 82 -7.11 -3.98 9.36
CA GLU A 82 -8.08 -4.63 10.24
C GLU A 82 -8.25 -3.84 11.54
N SER A 83 -9.44 -3.94 12.13
CA SER A 83 -9.73 -3.46 13.48
C SER A 83 -9.64 -4.61 14.47
N ILE A 84 -8.71 -4.50 15.42
CA ILE A 84 -8.50 -5.50 16.47
C ILE A 84 -8.95 -4.94 17.83
N GLY A 85 -9.76 -5.72 18.57
CA GLY A 85 -10.28 -5.31 19.87
C GLY A 85 -11.34 -4.22 19.83
N GLY A 86 -12.00 -4.05 18.69
CA GLY A 86 -13.08 -3.09 18.45
C GLY A 86 -14.11 -3.62 17.46
N PRO A 87 -14.71 -2.73 16.65
CA PRO A 87 -15.58 -3.15 15.55
C PRO A 87 -14.83 -4.12 14.64
N THR A 88 -15.41 -5.30 14.38
CA THR A 88 -14.73 -6.34 13.59
C THR A 88 -14.96 -6.07 12.11
N HIS A 89 -14.05 -5.36 11.48
CA HIS A 89 -14.06 -5.13 10.03
C HIS A 89 -12.64 -5.11 9.47
N LYS A 90 -12.54 -5.39 8.18
CA LYS A 90 -11.29 -5.34 7.43
C LYS A 90 -11.53 -4.79 6.03
N ILE A 91 -10.56 -4.09 5.50
CA ILE A 91 -10.62 -3.46 4.21
C ILE A 91 -9.23 -3.36 3.58
N ALA A 92 -9.15 -3.50 2.27
CA ALA A 92 -7.95 -3.15 1.55
C ALA A 92 -8.06 -1.73 1.00
N VAL A 93 -6.98 -0.98 1.08
CA VAL A 93 -6.85 0.34 0.48
C VAL A 93 -5.77 0.29 -0.59
N LYS A 94 -6.12 0.73 -1.79
CA LYS A 94 -5.19 0.86 -2.91
C LYS A 94 -4.77 2.31 -3.07
N VAL A 95 -3.47 2.52 -3.24
CA VAL A 95 -2.91 3.86 -3.55
C VAL A 95 -1.97 3.68 -4.73
N LYS A 96 -2.09 4.53 -5.75
CA LYS A 96 -1.30 4.45 -6.96
C LYS A 96 -0.48 5.72 -7.19
N CYS A 97 0.64 5.57 -7.87
CA CYS A 97 1.47 6.68 -8.36
C CYS A 97 1.94 6.40 -9.79
N ALA A 98 2.53 7.39 -10.43
CA ALA A 98 3.19 7.19 -11.71
C ALA A 98 4.30 6.15 -11.58
N ARG A 99 4.46 5.31 -12.60
CA ARG A 99 5.48 4.24 -12.60
C ARG A 99 6.90 4.79 -12.60
N ASP A 100 7.10 5.90 -13.28
CA ASP A 100 8.39 6.57 -13.37
C ASP A 100 8.36 7.89 -12.60
N GLY A 101 9.16 7.95 -11.54
CA GLY A 101 9.31 9.13 -10.68
C GLY A 101 8.10 9.45 -9.78
N GLY A 102 7.09 8.58 -9.73
CA GLY A 102 5.97 8.77 -8.81
C GLY A 102 6.33 8.44 -7.36
N SER A 103 5.62 9.08 -6.44
CA SER A 103 5.77 8.87 -5.00
C SER A 103 4.43 8.68 -4.33
N ILE A 104 4.45 8.04 -3.17
CA ILE A 104 3.30 7.86 -2.27
C ILE A 104 3.71 8.39 -0.89
N PRO A 105 2.88 9.21 -0.22
CA PRO A 105 3.17 9.62 1.15
C PRO A 105 3.29 8.41 2.09
N SER A 106 4.35 8.37 2.90
CA SER A 106 4.58 7.29 3.87
C SER A 106 3.54 7.28 4.98
N VAL A 107 3.06 6.11 5.34
CA VAL A 107 2.18 5.88 6.50
C VAL A 107 2.90 5.18 7.66
N SER A 108 4.23 5.17 7.66
CA SER A 108 5.04 4.65 8.77
C SER A 108 4.81 5.41 10.08
N CYS A 109 4.38 6.68 10.02
CA CYS A 109 3.94 7.46 11.18
C CYS A 109 2.56 7.04 11.70
N VAL A 110 1.76 6.34 10.89
CA VAL A 110 0.42 5.86 11.26
C VAL A 110 0.51 4.43 11.82
N TRP A 111 1.14 3.53 11.07
CA TRP A 111 1.38 2.15 11.47
C TRP A 111 2.87 1.83 11.39
N HIS A 112 3.50 1.53 12.50
CA HIS A 112 4.96 1.26 12.53
C HIS A 112 5.39 0.08 11.64
N THR A 113 4.50 -0.89 11.41
CA THR A 113 4.73 -2.01 10.48
C THR A 113 4.93 -1.53 9.04
N ALA A 114 4.34 -0.39 8.64
CA ALA A 114 4.51 0.19 7.31
C ALA A 114 5.97 0.47 6.98
N ASN A 115 6.79 0.84 7.96
CA ASN A 115 8.21 1.11 7.73
C ASN A 115 8.91 -0.01 6.95
N TRP A 116 8.72 -1.26 7.36
CA TRP A 116 9.34 -2.42 6.72
C TRP A 116 8.73 -2.75 5.35
N HIS A 117 7.40 -2.68 5.26
CA HIS A 117 6.68 -2.97 4.03
C HIS A 117 6.90 -1.92 2.94
N GLU A 118 7.01 -0.64 3.31
CA GLU A 118 7.32 0.44 2.37
C GLU A 118 8.75 0.31 1.84
N ARG A 119 9.71 -0.08 2.68
CA ARG A 119 11.07 -0.39 2.24
C ARG A 119 11.12 -1.58 1.30
N GLU A 120 10.34 -2.65 1.56
CA GLU A 120 10.21 -3.77 0.64
C GLU A 120 9.61 -3.33 -0.70
N ALA A 121 8.55 -2.54 -0.69
CA ALA A 121 7.93 -2.01 -1.90
C ALA A 121 8.89 -1.11 -2.69
N TYR A 122 9.69 -0.29 -2.00
CA TYR A 122 10.77 0.46 -2.64
C TYR A 122 11.80 -0.48 -3.27
N ASP A 123 12.31 -1.44 -2.51
CA ASP A 123 13.39 -2.35 -2.95
C ASP A 123 12.98 -3.21 -4.16
N MET A 124 11.74 -3.70 -4.16
CA MET A 124 11.24 -4.61 -5.19
C MET A 124 10.67 -3.90 -6.43
N TYR A 125 10.09 -2.71 -6.27
CA TYR A 125 9.39 -2.00 -7.36
C TYR A 125 9.94 -0.61 -7.67
N GLY A 126 10.76 -0.03 -6.80
CA GLY A 126 11.29 1.33 -6.95
C GLY A 126 10.26 2.42 -6.67
N MET A 127 9.27 2.15 -5.84
CA MET A 127 8.33 3.17 -5.36
C MET A 127 8.99 4.05 -4.31
N THR A 128 8.86 5.37 -4.46
CA THR A 128 9.34 6.33 -3.45
C THR A 128 8.25 6.60 -2.43
N PHE A 129 8.62 6.60 -1.14
CA PHE A 129 7.72 6.94 -0.03
C PHE A 129 8.14 8.25 0.62
N GLU A 130 7.36 9.31 0.39
CA GLU A 130 7.64 10.64 0.93
C GLU A 130 7.48 10.67 2.45
N GLY A 131 8.48 11.21 3.15
CA GLY A 131 8.46 11.30 4.62
C GLY A 131 8.83 9.99 5.33
N HIS A 132 9.26 8.94 4.61
CA HIS A 132 9.74 7.71 5.23
C HIS A 132 11.06 7.97 5.98
N PRO A 133 11.19 7.53 7.25
CA PRO A 133 12.34 7.88 8.09
C PRO A 133 13.65 7.18 7.69
N ASP A 134 13.58 6.02 6.99
CA ASP A 134 14.74 5.20 6.62
C ASP A 134 14.51 4.55 5.24
N HIS A 135 14.46 5.38 4.18
CA HIS A 135 14.12 4.97 2.82
C HIS A 135 15.31 4.36 2.09
N ARG A 136 15.63 3.10 2.39
CA ARG A 136 16.73 2.32 1.78
C ARG A 136 16.31 0.88 1.54
N ARG A 137 17.06 0.15 0.70
CA ARG A 137 16.82 -1.26 0.41
C ARG A 137 16.80 -2.12 1.69
N ILE A 138 16.11 -3.25 1.65
CA ILE A 138 15.96 -4.16 2.78
C ILE A 138 16.24 -5.63 2.42
N LEU A 139 15.89 -6.05 1.22
CA LEU A 139 16.04 -7.43 0.74
C LEU A 139 17.23 -7.58 -0.19
N CYS A 140 17.41 -6.65 -1.13
CA CYS A 140 18.55 -6.64 -2.03
C CYS A 140 19.73 -5.88 -1.42
N PRO A 141 20.98 -6.20 -1.81
CA PRO A 141 22.15 -5.39 -1.52
C PRO A 141 21.98 -3.94 -2.05
N GLU A 142 22.68 -2.99 -1.44
CA GLU A 142 22.58 -1.57 -1.82
C GLU A 142 22.98 -1.29 -3.26
N ASP A 143 23.94 -2.05 -3.78
CA ASP A 143 24.46 -1.96 -5.15
C ASP A 143 23.69 -2.81 -6.17
N TRP A 144 22.56 -3.43 -5.78
CA TRP A 144 21.73 -4.21 -6.69
C TRP A 144 21.11 -3.33 -7.78
N THR A 145 21.24 -3.76 -9.05
CA THR A 145 20.72 -3.02 -10.19
C THR A 145 19.27 -3.39 -10.49
N GLY A 146 18.42 -2.37 -10.57
CA GLY A 146 17.00 -2.51 -10.92
C GLY A 146 16.11 -2.94 -9.76
N PHE A 147 14.88 -3.33 -10.11
CA PHE A 147 13.80 -3.66 -9.16
C PHE A 147 13.20 -5.02 -9.52
N PRO A 148 13.51 -6.08 -8.75
CA PRO A 148 13.27 -7.47 -9.16
C PRO A 148 11.82 -7.88 -9.39
N LEU A 149 10.84 -7.18 -8.83
CA LEU A 149 9.42 -7.50 -9.01
C LEU A 149 8.70 -6.64 -10.05
N ARG A 150 9.42 -5.73 -10.73
CA ARG A 150 8.87 -5.08 -11.92
C ARG A 150 8.70 -6.10 -13.04
N LYS A 151 7.58 -6.02 -13.78
CA LYS A 151 7.24 -6.95 -14.87
C LYS A 151 8.22 -6.92 -16.05
N ASP A 152 8.94 -5.83 -16.23
CA ASP A 152 9.97 -5.63 -17.28
C ASP A 152 11.40 -5.79 -16.76
N TYR A 153 11.56 -6.26 -15.51
CA TYR A 153 12.89 -6.47 -14.94
C TYR A 153 13.65 -7.56 -15.69
N GLN A 154 14.90 -7.24 -16.03
CA GLN A 154 15.85 -8.19 -16.62
C GLN A 154 16.89 -8.56 -15.57
N VAL A 155 17.00 -9.86 -15.30
CA VAL A 155 17.99 -10.38 -14.35
C VAL A 155 19.39 -10.10 -14.90
N GLN A 156 20.27 -9.52 -14.06
CA GLN A 156 21.67 -9.32 -14.44
C GLN A 156 22.39 -10.68 -14.57
N GLU A 157 23.22 -10.82 -15.61
CA GLU A 157 23.93 -12.08 -15.88
C GLU A 157 25.01 -12.39 -14.84
N THR A 158 25.60 -11.35 -14.27
CA THR A 158 26.68 -11.48 -13.27
C THR A 158 26.48 -10.50 -12.13
N TYR A 159 26.83 -10.91 -10.92
CA TYR A 159 26.89 -10.07 -9.74
C TYR A 159 28.23 -10.27 -9.04
N HIS A 160 29.03 -9.21 -8.86
CA HIS A 160 30.41 -9.25 -8.33
C HIS A 160 31.29 -10.28 -9.04
N GLY A 161 31.15 -10.43 -10.37
CA GLY A 161 31.91 -11.39 -11.15
C GLY A 161 31.45 -12.86 -11.04
N ILE A 162 30.41 -13.11 -10.28
CA ILE A 162 29.78 -14.44 -10.12
C ILE A 162 28.58 -14.50 -11.06
N LYS A 163 28.47 -15.56 -11.87
CA LYS A 163 27.33 -15.76 -12.75
C LYS A 163 26.07 -16.05 -11.92
N VAL A 164 25.00 -15.30 -12.18
CA VAL A 164 23.69 -15.52 -11.58
C VAL A 164 23.07 -16.75 -12.26
N PRO A 165 22.70 -17.82 -11.51
CA PRO A 165 22.33 -19.11 -12.09
C PRO A 165 20.84 -19.21 -12.45
N TYR A 166 20.39 -18.43 -13.43
CA TYR A 166 19.01 -18.55 -13.96
C TYR A 166 19.02 -18.63 -15.47
#